data_0b60f211a107af66b3f8b230472f12f6
#
_entry.id   0b60f211a107af66b3f8b230472f12f6
#
_cell.length_a   1.000
_cell.length_b   1.000
_cell.length_c   1.000
_cell.angle_alpha   90.00
_cell.angle_beta   90.00
_cell.angle_gamma   90.00
#
_symmetry.space_group_name_H-M   'P 1'
#
loop_
_entity.id
_entity.type
_entity.pdbx_description
1 polymer ?
#
loop_
_entity_poly.entity_id
_entity_poly.type
_entity_poly.pdbx_seq_one_letter_code
_entity_poly.pdbx_strand_id
1 'polypeptide(L)'
;WKGEMGDDKNAAFQTLHRCLEVVAMLSAPIAPFFSDRLYRDLTGGSVHLSNWPKADKALIDTVLEKRTALAQRLTSLVLSIRKKEGHRVRQPLRKMMVPVLDDAMRSDLDAIRDLVLSEVNVKELVMLDPSESKLTKKIKPDFKKLGARLGKRMKSAAAAINGFDQERIAELEREGRITLEPDGEPLEILLGETDISAEDVPGLSVASEGGLTVALDIALDDELLKEGMARELVSRIQTLRKESGLEVTDRIELHIQRNGGGP
;
A
#
# COMPACT_ATOMS: atom_id res chain seq x y z
N TRP A 1 11.66 -2.92 18.29
CA TRP A 1 12.22 -3.76 19.35
C TRP A 1 13.58 -3.25 19.84
N LYS A 2 14.43 -2.70 18.97
CA LYS A 2 15.78 -2.20 19.27
C LYS A 2 15.72 -0.71 19.55
N GLY A 3 16.10 -0.28 20.72
CA GLY A 3 16.14 1.11 21.12
C GLY A 3 15.66 1.30 22.56
N GLU A 4 15.95 2.45 23.11
CA GLU A 4 15.50 2.83 24.44
C GLU A 4 13.99 2.91 24.52
N MET A 5 13.44 2.69 25.72
CA MET A 5 12.02 2.87 25.98
C MET A 5 11.72 4.35 26.02
N GLY A 6 11.01 4.84 25.00
CA GLY A 6 10.48 6.20 24.91
C GLY A 6 8.95 6.19 24.89
N ASP A 7 8.35 7.38 24.92
CA ASP A 7 6.89 7.54 24.96
C ASP A 7 6.20 6.91 23.74
N ASP A 8 6.76 7.08 22.55
CA ASP A 8 6.25 6.48 21.31
C ASP A 8 6.25 4.93 21.36
N LYS A 9 7.36 4.35 21.83
CA LYS A 9 7.46 2.90 21.98
C LYS A 9 6.50 2.37 23.02
N ASN A 10 6.32 3.09 24.13
CA ASN A 10 5.36 2.73 25.17
C ASN A 10 3.92 2.81 24.63
N ALA A 11 3.58 3.87 23.89
CA ALA A 11 2.27 4.02 23.25
C ALA A 11 2.00 2.88 22.25
N ALA A 12 3.00 2.48 21.47
CA ALA A 12 2.89 1.36 20.53
C ALA A 12 2.61 0.03 21.27
N PHE A 13 3.30 -0.24 22.38
CA PHE A 13 3.04 -1.43 23.21
C PHE A 13 1.66 -1.41 23.84
N GLN A 14 1.23 -0.27 24.37
CA GLN A 14 -0.12 -0.13 24.95
C GLN A 14 -1.20 -0.37 23.92
N THR A 15 -1.02 0.20 22.71
CA THR A 15 -1.95 0.00 21.59
C THR A 15 -2.02 -1.46 21.19
N LEU A 16 -0.87 -2.12 21.03
CA LEU A 16 -0.81 -3.54 20.69
C LEU A 16 -1.46 -4.40 21.77
N HIS A 17 -1.16 -4.15 23.05
CA HIS A 17 -1.77 -4.86 24.17
C HIS A 17 -3.30 -4.73 24.12
N ARG A 18 -3.82 -3.50 23.94
CA ARG A 18 -5.26 -3.26 23.85
C ARG A 18 -5.91 -3.96 22.66
N CYS A 19 -5.24 -3.93 21.49
CA CYS A 19 -5.72 -4.65 20.31
C CYS A 19 -5.81 -6.17 20.57
N LEU A 20 -4.77 -6.77 21.14
CA LEU A 20 -4.75 -8.21 21.44
C LEU A 20 -5.81 -8.59 22.48
N GLU A 21 -6.02 -7.78 23.51
CA GLU A 21 -7.09 -7.96 24.50
C GLU A 21 -8.46 -7.99 23.82
N VAL A 22 -8.77 -6.98 23.00
CA VAL A 22 -10.04 -6.89 22.29
C VAL A 22 -10.22 -8.02 21.27
N VAL A 23 -9.17 -8.41 20.55
CA VAL A 23 -9.20 -9.58 19.65
C VAL A 23 -9.52 -10.86 20.40
N ALA A 24 -8.93 -11.07 21.58
CA ALA A 24 -9.25 -12.23 22.42
C ALA A 24 -10.74 -12.22 22.83
N MET A 25 -11.28 -11.07 23.24
CA MET A 25 -12.70 -10.93 23.61
C MET A 25 -13.63 -11.22 22.43
N LEU A 26 -13.35 -10.66 21.25
CA LEU A 26 -14.18 -10.82 20.04
C LEU A 26 -14.11 -12.23 19.45
N SER A 27 -12.99 -12.92 19.59
CA SER A 27 -12.80 -14.27 19.05
C SER A 27 -13.25 -15.37 20.02
N ALA A 28 -13.51 -15.06 21.29
CA ALA A 28 -13.92 -16.04 22.31
C ALA A 28 -15.13 -16.92 21.93
N PRO A 29 -16.18 -16.42 21.25
CA PRO A 29 -17.29 -17.27 20.81
C PRO A 29 -16.91 -18.32 19.76
N ILE A 30 -15.81 -18.10 19.01
CA ILE A 30 -15.38 -18.96 17.89
C ILE A 30 -14.24 -19.87 18.37
N ALA A 31 -13.28 -19.32 19.11
CA ALA A 31 -12.07 -20.00 19.58
C ALA A 31 -11.90 -19.86 21.09
N PRO A 32 -12.80 -20.45 21.92
CA PRO A 32 -12.90 -20.15 23.36
C PRO A 32 -11.62 -20.46 24.12
N PHE A 33 -10.98 -21.61 23.88
CA PHE A 33 -9.78 -22.02 24.62
C PHE A 33 -8.55 -21.15 24.28
N PHE A 34 -8.35 -20.86 23.01
CA PHE A 34 -7.26 -19.97 22.56
C PHE A 34 -7.45 -18.56 23.11
N SER A 35 -8.65 -18.04 23.00
CA SER A 35 -8.99 -16.70 23.47
C SER A 35 -8.84 -16.55 24.97
N ASP A 36 -9.26 -17.55 25.76
CA ASP A 36 -9.09 -17.53 27.21
C ASP A 36 -7.62 -17.59 27.61
N ARG A 37 -6.83 -18.42 26.92
CA ARG A 37 -5.39 -18.48 27.14
C ARG A 37 -4.71 -17.13 26.86
N LEU A 38 -4.96 -16.56 25.69
CA LEU A 38 -4.40 -15.26 25.29
C LEU A 38 -4.81 -14.15 26.27
N TYR A 39 -6.10 -14.10 26.62
CA TYR A 39 -6.62 -13.10 27.55
C TYR A 39 -6.00 -13.22 28.95
N ARG A 40 -5.83 -14.44 29.45
CA ARG A 40 -5.16 -14.69 30.74
C ARG A 40 -3.70 -14.25 30.73
N ASP A 41 -2.98 -14.53 29.66
CA ASP A 41 -1.58 -14.13 29.53
C ASP A 41 -1.42 -12.59 29.48
N LEU A 42 -2.43 -11.87 28.99
CA LEU A 42 -2.44 -10.39 28.90
C LEU A 42 -2.96 -9.71 30.17
N THR A 43 -3.99 -10.26 30.81
CA THR A 43 -4.76 -9.56 31.87
C THR A 43 -4.77 -10.28 33.22
N GLY A 44 -4.39 -11.55 33.26
CA GLY A 44 -4.48 -12.42 34.42
C GLY A 44 -5.89 -13.01 34.67
N GLY A 45 -6.94 -12.51 33.96
CA GLY A 45 -8.32 -12.95 34.13
C GLY A 45 -8.82 -13.88 33.02
N SER A 46 -10.02 -14.47 33.18
CA SER A 46 -10.66 -15.27 32.14
C SER A 46 -11.50 -14.41 31.21
N VAL A 47 -11.38 -14.61 29.88
CA VAL A 47 -12.21 -13.92 28.88
C VAL A 47 -13.69 -14.23 29.04
N HIS A 48 -14.04 -15.42 29.53
CA HIS A 48 -15.42 -15.84 29.73
C HIS A 48 -16.14 -15.12 30.88
N LEU A 49 -15.37 -14.43 31.74
CA LEU A 49 -15.88 -13.61 32.83
C LEU A 49 -15.84 -12.11 32.47
N SER A 50 -15.33 -11.76 31.29
CA SER A 50 -15.27 -10.37 30.82
C SER A 50 -16.57 -9.94 30.13
N ASN A 51 -16.81 -8.63 30.08
CA ASN A 51 -17.91 -8.06 29.32
C ASN A 51 -17.53 -7.96 27.82
N TRP A 52 -18.55 -8.03 26.94
CA TRP A 52 -18.34 -7.79 25.52
C TRP A 52 -17.75 -6.39 25.28
N PRO A 53 -16.68 -6.27 24.47
CA PRO A 53 -16.03 -4.99 24.27
C PRO A 53 -16.96 -3.98 23.58
N LYS A 54 -16.93 -2.75 24.05
CA LYS A 54 -17.67 -1.63 23.46
C LYS A 54 -16.70 -0.71 22.72
N ALA A 55 -17.10 -0.28 21.52
CA ALA A 55 -16.33 0.71 20.77
C ALA A 55 -16.33 2.05 21.51
N ASP A 56 -15.15 2.60 21.71
CA ASP A 56 -14.98 3.97 22.19
C ASP A 56 -14.99 4.91 20.98
N LYS A 57 -16.08 5.62 20.79
CA LYS A 57 -16.26 6.55 19.66
C LYS A 57 -15.28 7.72 19.71
N ALA A 58 -14.74 8.07 20.87
CA ALA A 58 -13.78 9.15 21.01
C ALA A 58 -12.40 8.81 20.42
N LEU A 59 -12.12 7.50 20.24
CA LEU A 59 -10.87 7.02 19.63
C LEU A 59 -10.97 6.88 18.09
N ILE A 60 -12.16 7.11 17.51
CA ILE A 60 -12.35 7.00 16.06
C ILE A 60 -11.89 8.31 15.41
N ASP A 61 -10.77 8.27 14.71
CA ASP A 61 -10.26 9.36 13.88
C ASP A 61 -10.44 9.00 12.40
N THR A 62 -11.50 9.50 11.80
CA THR A 62 -11.83 9.20 10.39
C THR A 62 -10.83 9.76 9.40
N VAL A 63 -10.11 10.85 9.76
CA VAL A 63 -9.05 11.41 8.93
C VAL A 63 -7.83 10.49 8.93
N LEU A 64 -7.43 10.03 10.13
CA LEU A 64 -6.34 9.07 10.27
C LEU A 64 -6.66 7.75 9.56
N GLU A 65 -7.89 7.24 9.70
CA GLU A 65 -8.34 6.01 9.01
C GLU A 65 -8.23 6.17 7.48
N LYS A 66 -8.72 7.29 6.93
CA LYS A 66 -8.64 7.60 5.49
C LYS A 66 -7.18 7.66 5.01
N ARG A 67 -6.30 8.36 5.75
CA ARG A 67 -4.88 8.47 5.45
C ARG A 67 -4.18 7.12 5.52
N THR A 68 -4.48 6.32 6.52
CA THR A 68 -3.93 4.96 6.67
C THR A 68 -4.38 4.06 5.51
N ALA A 69 -5.64 4.11 5.12
CA ALA A 69 -6.14 3.37 3.97
C ALA A 69 -5.45 3.80 2.66
N LEU A 70 -5.21 5.11 2.47
CA LEU A 70 -4.45 5.63 1.33
C LEU A 70 -3.00 5.10 1.34
N ALA A 71 -2.32 5.13 2.51
CA ALA A 71 -0.97 4.60 2.66
C ALA A 71 -0.89 3.11 2.30
N GLN A 72 -1.84 2.30 2.78
CA GLN A 72 -1.91 0.86 2.46
C GLN A 72 -2.11 0.61 0.97
N ARG A 73 -3.00 1.36 0.29
CA ARG A 73 -3.23 1.24 -1.15
C ARG A 73 -1.99 1.62 -1.94
N LEU A 74 -1.34 2.75 -1.62
CA LEU A 74 -0.08 3.18 -2.25
C LEU A 74 1.01 2.13 -2.08
N THR A 75 1.21 1.64 -0.87
CA THR A 75 2.18 0.58 -0.56
C THR A 75 1.90 -0.67 -1.40
N SER A 76 0.64 -1.11 -1.46
CA SER A 76 0.25 -2.29 -2.25
C SER A 76 0.55 -2.12 -3.74
N LEU A 77 0.25 -0.96 -4.32
CA LEU A 77 0.54 -0.64 -5.72
C LEU A 77 2.04 -0.65 -5.99
N VAL A 78 2.85 0.01 -5.16
CA VAL A 78 4.30 0.03 -5.33
C VAL A 78 4.90 -1.37 -5.19
N LEU A 79 4.46 -2.16 -4.23
CA LEU A 79 4.91 -3.53 -4.05
C LEU A 79 4.50 -4.43 -5.23
N SER A 80 3.33 -4.19 -5.84
CA SER A 80 2.91 -4.90 -7.06
C SER A 80 3.82 -4.58 -8.25
N ILE A 81 4.19 -3.30 -8.43
CA ILE A 81 5.17 -2.89 -9.44
C ILE A 81 6.52 -3.55 -9.18
N ARG A 82 7.03 -3.50 -7.95
CA ARG A 82 8.30 -4.15 -7.59
C ARG A 82 8.31 -5.63 -7.91
N LYS A 83 7.20 -6.31 -7.64
CA LYS A 83 7.04 -7.74 -7.96
C LYS A 83 7.03 -7.99 -9.47
N LYS A 84 6.32 -7.17 -10.25
CA LYS A 84 6.27 -7.22 -11.71
C LYS A 84 7.68 -7.07 -12.31
N GLU A 85 8.44 -6.09 -11.82
CA GLU A 85 9.78 -5.74 -12.32
C GLU A 85 10.92 -6.56 -11.68
N GLY A 86 10.63 -7.46 -10.74
CA GLY A 86 11.62 -8.30 -10.08
C GLY A 86 12.50 -7.57 -9.05
N HIS A 87 12.13 -6.37 -8.63
CA HIS A 87 12.87 -5.59 -7.64
C HIS A 87 12.48 -5.98 -6.21
N ARG A 88 13.44 -6.48 -5.45
CA ARG A 88 13.26 -6.77 -4.02
C ARG A 88 13.05 -5.46 -3.23
N VAL A 89 12.25 -5.50 -2.16
CA VAL A 89 12.00 -4.31 -1.30
C VAL A 89 13.31 -3.77 -0.69
N ARG A 90 14.29 -4.62 -0.40
CA ARG A 90 15.61 -4.20 0.11
C ARG A 90 16.43 -3.37 -0.87
N GLN A 91 16.16 -3.50 -2.18
CA GLN A 91 16.77 -2.65 -3.18
C GLN A 91 16.07 -1.29 -3.15
N PRO A 92 16.72 -0.20 -2.74
CA PRO A 92 16.10 1.12 -2.78
C PRO A 92 15.87 1.55 -4.24
N LEU A 93 14.80 2.30 -4.46
CA LEU A 93 14.51 2.96 -5.72
C LEU A 93 14.49 4.47 -5.53
N ARG A 94 14.71 5.22 -6.61
CA ARG A 94 14.91 6.66 -6.50
C ARG A 94 13.63 7.39 -6.16
N LYS A 95 12.58 7.22 -6.96
CA LYS A 95 11.35 7.99 -6.76
C LYS A 95 10.10 7.23 -7.16
N MET A 96 9.02 7.56 -6.48
CA MET A 96 7.65 7.25 -6.88
C MET A 96 6.92 8.54 -7.21
N MET A 97 6.01 8.48 -8.16
CA MET A 97 5.24 9.62 -8.62
C MET A 97 3.76 9.30 -8.50
N VAL A 98 2.99 10.24 -7.97
CA VAL A 98 1.53 10.09 -7.77
C VAL A 98 0.85 11.31 -8.36
N PRO A 99 -0.02 11.15 -9.38
CA PRO A 99 -0.90 12.24 -9.85
C PRO A 99 -1.86 12.67 -8.74
N VAL A 100 -1.91 13.96 -8.46
CA VAL A 100 -2.74 14.54 -7.39
C VAL A 100 -3.94 15.23 -8.02
N LEU A 101 -5.14 14.80 -7.66
CA LEU A 101 -6.38 15.31 -8.27
C LEU A 101 -6.87 16.60 -7.62
N ASP A 102 -6.58 16.81 -6.33
CA ASP A 102 -6.99 17.96 -5.54
C ASP A 102 -6.06 18.25 -4.35
N ASP A 103 -6.27 19.40 -3.70
CA ASP A 103 -5.48 19.83 -2.54
C ASP A 103 -5.70 18.95 -1.31
N ALA A 104 -6.86 18.32 -1.16
CA ALA A 104 -7.15 17.40 -0.07
C ALA A 104 -6.28 16.13 -0.20
N MET A 105 -6.20 15.57 -1.39
CA MET A 105 -5.31 14.44 -1.69
C MET A 105 -3.84 14.82 -1.48
N ARG A 106 -3.43 16.03 -1.87
CA ARG A 106 -2.08 16.55 -1.63
C ARG A 106 -1.74 16.58 -0.15
N SER A 107 -2.63 17.13 0.68
CA SER A 107 -2.47 17.18 2.13
C SER A 107 -2.41 15.77 2.76
N ASP A 108 -3.26 14.85 2.32
CA ASP A 108 -3.25 13.48 2.82
C ASP A 108 -1.96 12.74 2.44
N LEU A 109 -1.45 12.93 1.21
CA LEU A 109 -0.18 12.37 0.75
C LEU A 109 1.02 12.92 1.53
N ASP A 110 1.06 14.24 1.79
CA ASP A 110 2.11 14.85 2.61
C ASP A 110 2.14 14.26 4.02
N ALA A 111 0.97 14.05 4.63
CA ALA A 111 0.86 13.50 5.98
C ALA A 111 1.35 12.05 6.10
N ILE A 112 1.30 11.25 5.03
CA ILE A 112 1.72 9.84 5.02
C ILE A 112 3.04 9.60 4.27
N ARG A 113 3.67 10.66 3.75
CA ARG A 113 4.87 10.61 2.90
C ARG A 113 5.95 9.69 3.47
N ASP A 114 6.43 10.01 4.67
CA ASP A 114 7.56 9.31 5.29
C ASP A 114 7.22 7.85 5.61
N LEU A 115 5.97 7.60 6.02
CA LEU A 115 5.48 6.25 6.29
C LEU A 115 5.54 5.39 5.02
N VAL A 116 4.99 5.89 3.91
CA VAL A 116 4.98 5.15 2.64
C VAL A 116 6.39 4.95 2.11
N LEU A 117 7.20 6.02 2.07
CA LEU A 117 8.58 5.95 1.55
C LEU A 117 9.43 4.93 2.31
N SER A 118 9.30 4.89 3.64
CA SER A 118 10.04 3.93 4.47
C SER A 118 9.58 2.49 4.24
N GLU A 119 8.27 2.27 4.10
CA GLU A 119 7.69 0.95 3.92
C GLU A 119 8.06 0.33 2.56
N VAL A 120 8.01 1.14 1.50
CA VAL A 120 8.32 0.66 0.15
C VAL A 120 9.79 0.83 -0.25
N ASN A 121 10.63 1.41 0.62
CA ASN A 121 12.05 1.70 0.39
C ASN A 121 12.29 2.48 -0.91
N VAL A 122 11.64 3.63 -1.01
CA VAL A 122 11.80 4.62 -2.08
C VAL A 122 12.29 5.93 -1.46
N LYS A 123 13.17 6.64 -2.14
CA LYS A 123 13.83 7.83 -1.59
C LYS A 123 12.94 9.08 -1.63
N GLU A 124 12.09 9.19 -2.65
CA GLU A 124 11.34 10.40 -2.93
C GLU A 124 9.91 10.08 -3.38
N LEU A 125 8.94 10.88 -2.88
CA LEU A 125 7.57 10.96 -3.39
C LEU A 125 7.40 12.27 -4.14
N VAL A 126 7.14 12.18 -5.45
CA VAL A 126 6.84 13.31 -6.32
C VAL A 126 5.34 13.36 -6.58
N MET A 127 4.72 14.46 -6.27
CA MET A 127 3.32 14.73 -6.59
C MET A 127 3.24 15.43 -7.94
N LEU A 128 2.53 14.83 -8.88
CA LEU A 128 2.37 15.35 -10.23
C LEU A 128 1.02 16.06 -10.36
N ASP A 129 1.02 17.24 -10.96
CA ASP A 129 -0.22 17.84 -11.40
C ASP A 129 -0.78 17.06 -12.60
N PRO A 130 -2.11 16.82 -12.67
CA PRO A 130 -2.70 16.03 -13.74
C PRO A 130 -2.37 16.57 -15.16
N SER A 131 -2.21 17.89 -15.29
CA SER A 131 -1.86 18.57 -16.53
C SER A 131 -0.39 18.38 -16.96
N GLU A 132 0.50 18.11 -16.01
CA GLU A 132 1.95 17.92 -16.24
C GLU A 132 2.34 16.44 -16.30
N SER A 133 1.42 15.57 -15.96
CA SER A 133 1.64 14.12 -15.92
C SER A 133 1.76 13.59 -17.35
N LYS A 134 2.97 13.18 -17.73
CA LYS A 134 3.23 12.44 -18.98
C LYS A 134 2.70 11.01 -18.95
N LEU A 135 1.97 10.65 -17.90
CA LEU A 135 1.39 9.32 -17.73
C LEU A 135 0.11 9.25 -18.59
N THR A 136 0.20 8.68 -19.75
CA THR A 136 -0.96 8.41 -20.61
C THR A 136 -1.76 7.28 -19.98
N LYS A 137 -2.99 7.59 -19.55
CA LYS A 137 -3.91 6.59 -19.03
C LYS A 137 -4.75 6.01 -20.16
N LYS A 138 -5.01 4.71 -20.09
CA LYS A 138 -5.98 3.98 -20.91
C LYS A 138 -7.09 3.48 -20.03
N ILE A 139 -8.31 3.56 -20.51
CA ILE A 139 -9.49 3.05 -19.83
C ILE A 139 -10.12 1.92 -20.64
N LYS A 140 -10.58 0.88 -19.95
CA LYS A 140 -11.35 -0.22 -20.53
C LYS A 140 -12.58 -0.48 -19.67
N PRO A 141 -13.71 -0.89 -20.26
CA PRO A 141 -14.86 -1.31 -19.50
C PRO A 141 -14.61 -2.67 -18.83
N ASP A 142 -15.04 -2.82 -17.58
CA ASP A 142 -15.11 -4.14 -16.94
C ASP A 142 -16.33 -4.90 -17.46
N PHE A 143 -16.10 -5.80 -18.44
CA PHE A 143 -17.15 -6.57 -19.08
C PHE A 143 -17.93 -7.47 -18.12
N LYS A 144 -17.34 -7.89 -16.99
CA LYS A 144 -18.04 -8.74 -16.01
C LYS A 144 -19.08 -7.92 -15.24
N LYS A 145 -18.72 -6.69 -14.85
CA LYS A 145 -19.60 -5.81 -14.08
C LYS A 145 -20.64 -5.12 -14.97
N LEU A 146 -20.20 -4.55 -16.08
CA LEU A 146 -21.06 -3.82 -17.02
C LEU A 146 -21.96 -4.75 -17.83
N GLY A 147 -21.47 -5.92 -18.22
CA GLY A 147 -22.21 -6.85 -19.10
C GLY A 147 -23.55 -7.28 -18.52
N ALA A 148 -23.61 -7.59 -17.23
CA ALA A 148 -24.84 -7.97 -16.55
C ALA A 148 -25.88 -6.82 -16.50
N ARG A 149 -25.41 -5.55 -16.45
CA ARG A 149 -26.27 -4.35 -16.35
C ARG A 149 -26.70 -3.83 -17.72
N LEU A 150 -25.82 -3.87 -18.72
CA LEU A 150 -26.02 -3.19 -20.00
C LEU A 150 -26.52 -4.09 -21.12
N GLY A 151 -26.32 -5.39 -21.04
CA GLY A 151 -26.79 -6.34 -22.04
C GLY A 151 -26.44 -5.92 -23.49
N LYS A 152 -27.46 -5.65 -24.31
CA LYS A 152 -27.28 -5.24 -25.72
C LYS A 152 -26.55 -3.91 -25.92
N ARG A 153 -26.62 -3.01 -24.92
CA ARG A 153 -25.96 -1.68 -24.96
C ARG A 153 -24.47 -1.75 -24.60
N MET A 154 -23.97 -2.93 -24.21
CA MET A 154 -22.57 -3.09 -23.82
C MET A 154 -21.58 -2.70 -24.92
N LYS A 155 -21.90 -2.97 -26.18
CA LYS A 155 -21.02 -2.68 -27.31
C LYS A 155 -20.85 -1.17 -27.54
N SER A 156 -21.93 -0.40 -27.53
CA SER A 156 -21.90 1.04 -27.68
C SER A 156 -21.27 1.74 -26.46
N ALA A 157 -21.58 1.28 -25.26
CA ALA A 157 -20.96 1.75 -24.04
C ALA A 157 -19.43 1.50 -24.02
N ALA A 158 -18.99 0.29 -24.42
CA ALA A 158 -17.58 -0.03 -24.52
C ALA A 158 -16.83 0.82 -25.54
N ALA A 159 -17.44 1.10 -26.68
CA ALA A 159 -16.85 2.02 -27.69
C ALA A 159 -16.70 3.42 -27.14
N ALA A 160 -17.71 3.94 -26.43
CA ALA A 160 -17.66 5.27 -25.83
C ALA A 160 -16.60 5.34 -24.71
N ILE A 161 -16.51 4.35 -23.83
CA ILE A 161 -15.52 4.31 -22.73
C ILE A 161 -14.09 4.22 -23.29
N ASN A 162 -13.84 3.38 -24.28
CA ASN A 162 -12.52 3.25 -24.92
C ASN A 162 -12.07 4.53 -25.66
N GLY A 163 -13.01 5.40 -25.99
CA GLY A 163 -12.76 6.69 -26.64
C GLY A 163 -12.51 7.86 -25.67
N PHE A 164 -12.42 7.62 -24.37
CA PHE A 164 -12.13 8.68 -23.40
C PHE A 164 -10.73 9.24 -23.60
N ASP A 165 -10.65 10.56 -23.61
CA ASP A 165 -9.39 11.29 -23.48
C ASP A 165 -8.94 11.37 -22.02
N GLN A 166 -7.75 11.95 -21.80
CA GLN A 166 -7.16 12.05 -20.47
C GLN A 166 -8.02 12.90 -19.50
N GLU A 167 -8.72 13.90 -20.03
CA GLU A 167 -9.57 14.81 -19.25
C GLU A 167 -10.81 14.08 -18.73
N ARG A 168 -11.48 13.29 -19.58
CA ARG A 168 -12.63 12.46 -19.20
C ARG A 168 -12.26 11.33 -18.24
N ILE A 169 -11.07 10.75 -18.38
CA ILE A 169 -10.57 9.77 -17.44
C ILE A 169 -10.34 10.43 -16.08
N ALA A 170 -9.73 11.61 -16.04
CA ALA A 170 -9.52 12.36 -14.80
C ALA A 170 -10.84 12.79 -14.14
N GLU A 171 -11.84 13.18 -14.94
CA GLU A 171 -13.20 13.49 -14.46
C GLU A 171 -13.83 12.27 -13.78
N LEU A 172 -13.80 11.10 -14.43
CA LEU A 172 -14.32 9.85 -13.84
C LEU A 172 -13.59 9.47 -12.54
N GLU A 173 -12.28 9.65 -12.47
CA GLU A 173 -11.51 9.37 -11.25
C GLU A 173 -11.85 10.34 -10.11
N ARG A 174 -12.11 11.62 -10.41
CA ARG A 174 -12.43 12.65 -9.42
C ARG A 174 -13.86 12.50 -8.89
N GLU A 175 -14.83 12.35 -9.80
CA GLU A 175 -16.26 12.31 -9.46
C GLU A 175 -16.74 10.90 -9.07
N GLY A 176 -15.94 9.87 -9.37
CA GLY A 176 -16.30 8.45 -9.16
C GLY A 176 -17.34 7.92 -10.13
N ARG A 177 -17.91 8.78 -11.00
CA ARG A 177 -18.93 8.45 -11.99
C ARG A 177 -18.93 9.45 -13.13
N ILE A 178 -19.41 9.01 -14.29
CA ILE A 178 -19.61 9.88 -15.47
C ILE A 178 -20.85 9.44 -16.22
N THR A 179 -21.57 10.40 -16.82
CA THR A 179 -22.74 10.12 -17.66
C THR A 179 -22.33 10.16 -19.13
N LEU A 180 -22.71 9.12 -19.87
CA LEU A 180 -22.52 8.97 -21.32
C LEU A 180 -23.88 8.89 -22.02
N GLU A 181 -23.91 9.19 -23.30
CA GLU A 181 -25.08 9.04 -24.15
C GLU A 181 -24.70 8.22 -25.42
N PRO A 182 -24.25 6.96 -25.30
CA PRO A 182 -23.75 6.20 -26.44
C PRO A 182 -24.78 5.93 -27.54
N ASP A 183 -26.06 5.88 -27.19
CA ASP A 183 -27.19 5.62 -28.07
C ASP A 183 -28.27 6.70 -27.97
N GLY A 184 -27.92 7.92 -27.54
CA GLY A 184 -28.86 9.02 -27.29
C GLY A 184 -29.68 8.90 -25.98
N GLU A 185 -29.39 7.89 -25.17
CA GLU A 185 -29.97 7.73 -23.84
C GLU A 185 -28.87 7.86 -22.76
N PRO A 186 -29.14 8.57 -21.66
CA PRO A 186 -28.16 8.74 -20.61
C PRO A 186 -27.81 7.39 -19.96
N LEU A 187 -26.52 7.18 -19.78
CA LEU A 187 -25.93 6.00 -19.15
C LEU A 187 -24.88 6.44 -18.15
N GLU A 188 -25.14 6.19 -16.87
CA GLU A 188 -24.15 6.43 -15.82
C GLU A 188 -23.16 5.26 -15.74
N ILE A 189 -21.86 5.59 -15.77
CA ILE A 189 -20.76 4.66 -15.60
C ILE A 189 -20.04 5.00 -14.31
N LEU A 190 -19.84 4.00 -13.44
CA LEU A 190 -19.11 4.15 -12.20
C LEU A 190 -17.63 3.82 -12.40
N LEU A 191 -16.75 4.49 -11.65
CA LEU A 191 -15.30 4.21 -11.67
C LEU A 191 -14.99 2.72 -11.42
N GLY A 192 -15.69 2.10 -10.49
CA GLY A 192 -15.53 0.67 -10.18
C GLY A 192 -15.97 -0.28 -11.29
N GLU A 193 -16.62 0.21 -12.37
CA GLU A 193 -17.05 -0.56 -13.55
C GLU A 193 -16.07 -0.45 -14.71
N THR A 194 -14.96 0.25 -14.50
CA THR A 194 -13.90 0.46 -15.49
C THR A 194 -12.55 0.01 -14.95
N ASP A 195 -11.66 -0.35 -15.85
CA ASP A 195 -10.26 -0.68 -15.56
C ASP A 195 -9.38 0.39 -16.20
N ILE A 196 -8.79 1.23 -15.34
CA ILE A 196 -7.89 2.31 -15.76
C ILE A 196 -6.47 1.82 -15.57
N SER A 197 -5.73 1.77 -16.67
CA SER A 197 -4.31 1.42 -16.71
C SER A 197 -3.50 2.56 -17.27
N ALA A 198 -2.28 2.75 -16.81
CA ALA A 198 -1.37 3.69 -17.42
C ALA A 198 -0.40 2.98 -18.38
N GLU A 199 0.00 3.67 -19.43
CA GLU A 199 1.04 3.15 -20.33
C GLU A 199 2.41 3.22 -19.64
N ASP A 200 3.20 2.18 -19.80
CA ASP A 200 4.58 2.17 -19.35
C ASP A 200 5.39 3.23 -20.14
N VAL A 201 5.97 4.18 -19.42
CA VAL A 201 6.94 5.13 -19.97
C VAL A 201 8.32 4.53 -19.78
N PRO A 202 9.25 4.63 -20.75
CA PRO A 202 10.59 4.09 -20.60
C PRO A 202 11.25 4.52 -19.28
N GLY A 203 11.69 3.54 -18.47
CA GLY A 203 12.26 3.76 -17.14
C GLY A 203 11.25 3.91 -15.99
N LEU A 204 9.94 3.96 -16.30
CA LEU A 204 8.87 4.03 -15.31
C LEU A 204 7.95 2.82 -15.46
N SER A 205 7.64 2.16 -14.35
CA SER A 205 6.57 1.16 -14.32
C SER A 205 5.38 1.71 -13.54
N VAL A 206 4.18 1.46 -14.04
CA VAL A 206 2.97 2.10 -13.53
C VAL A 206 1.95 1.06 -13.07
N ALA A 207 1.25 1.37 -11.99
CA ALA A 207 0.10 0.60 -11.52
C ALA A 207 -1.03 1.55 -11.13
N SER A 208 -2.27 1.10 -11.37
CA SER A 208 -3.48 1.86 -11.02
C SER A 208 -4.52 0.93 -10.43
N GLU A 209 -5.24 1.39 -9.41
CA GLU A 209 -6.36 0.68 -8.79
C GLU A 209 -7.34 1.68 -8.17
N GLY A 210 -8.61 1.58 -8.55
CA GLY A 210 -9.69 2.38 -7.94
C GLY A 210 -9.43 3.89 -7.98
N GLY A 211 -8.96 4.43 -9.12
CA GLY A 211 -8.66 5.85 -9.30
C GLY A 211 -7.31 6.33 -8.73
N LEU A 212 -6.58 5.46 -8.02
CA LEU A 212 -5.24 5.76 -7.54
C LEU A 212 -4.20 5.22 -8.51
N THR A 213 -3.31 6.09 -9.00
CA THR A 213 -2.23 5.72 -9.92
C THR A 213 -0.88 6.01 -9.28
N VAL A 214 0.06 5.10 -9.44
CA VAL A 214 1.45 5.26 -8.99
C VAL A 214 2.38 4.90 -10.14
N ALA A 215 3.34 5.76 -10.43
CA ALA A 215 4.48 5.44 -11.28
C ALA A 215 5.75 5.29 -10.43
N LEU A 216 6.55 4.30 -10.71
CA LEU A 216 7.77 3.99 -9.99
C LEU A 216 8.96 4.05 -10.94
N ASP A 217 9.96 4.84 -10.61
CA ASP A 217 11.24 4.88 -11.32
C ASP A 217 12.01 3.58 -10.98
N ILE A 218 12.14 2.72 -11.98
CA ILE A 218 12.77 1.40 -11.85
C ILE A 218 14.25 1.42 -12.27
N ALA A 219 14.77 2.57 -12.70
CA ALA A 219 16.17 2.70 -13.06
C ALA A 219 17.06 2.59 -11.81
N LEU A 220 18.12 1.80 -11.91
CA LEU A 220 19.12 1.63 -10.86
C LEU A 220 20.42 2.30 -11.27
N ASP A 221 20.91 3.19 -10.43
CA ASP A 221 22.27 3.73 -10.54
C ASP A 221 23.22 3.02 -9.56
N ASP A 222 24.51 3.33 -9.68
CA ASP A 222 25.56 2.71 -8.86
C ASP A 222 25.38 2.94 -7.36
N GLU A 223 24.81 4.07 -6.96
CA GLU A 223 24.55 4.42 -5.56
C GLU A 223 23.46 3.50 -4.98
N LEU A 224 22.33 3.39 -5.70
CA LEU A 224 21.22 2.53 -5.31
C LEU A 224 21.60 1.05 -5.29
N LEU A 225 22.43 0.62 -6.24
CA LEU A 225 22.95 -0.75 -6.28
C LEU A 225 23.86 -1.04 -5.07
N LYS A 226 24.77 -0.13 -4.73
CA LYS A 226 25.65 -0.27 -3.55
C LYS A 226 24.85 -0.31 -2.25
N GLU A 227 23.85 0.57 -2.11
CA GLU A 227 22.98 0.55 -0.93
C GLU A 227 22.16 -0.74 -0.85
N GLY A 228 21.63 -1.21 -1.98
CA GLY A 228 20.89 -2.48 -2.05
C GLY A 228 21.77 -3.67 -1.63
N MET A 229 23.01 -3.72 -2.10
CA MET A 229 23.99 -4.74 -1.70
C MET A 229 24.32 -4.68 -0.21
N ALA A 230 24.51 -3.48 0.34
CA ALA A 230 24.77 -3.32 1.77
C ALA A 230 23.59 -3.82 2.62
N ARG A 231 22.34 -3.50 2.24
CA ARG A 231 21.14 -3.98 2.92
C ARG A 231 20.96 -5.50 2.83
N GLU A 232 21.27 -6.09 1.67
CA GLU A 232 21.23 -7.55 1.50
C GLU A 232 22.29 -8.22 2.37
N LEU A 233 23.52 -7.66 2.43
CA LEU A 233 24.59 -8.18 3.30
C LEU A 233 24.16 -8.16 4.78
N VAL A 234 23.63 -7.03 5.26
CA VAL A 234 23.09 -6.92 6.63
C VAL A 234 22.02 -7.98 6.89
N SER A 235 21.10 -8.17 5.95
CA SER A 235 20.06 -9.19 6.09
C SER A 235 20.63 -10.60 6.18
N ARG A 236 21.62 -10.93 5.36
CA ARG A 236 22.29 -12.26 5.41
C ARG A 236 23.04 -12.46 6.72
N ILE A 237 23.71 -11.43 7.23
CA ILE A 237 24.38 -11.48 8.54
C ILE A 237 23.35 -11.74 9.65
N GLN A 238 22.19 -11.06 9.64
CA GLN A 238 21.14 -11.28 10.63
C GLN A 238 20.54 -12.71 10.54
N THR A 239 20.41 -13.25 9.32
CA THR A 239 19.98 -14.64 9.12
C THR A 239 20.99 -15.62 9.71
N LEU A 240 22.28 -15.44 9.42
CA LEU A 240 23.36 -16.28 9.98
C LEU A 240 23.38 -16.21 11.51
N ARG A 241 23.21 -15.02 12.09
CA ARG A 241 23.12 -14.87 13.55
C ARG A 241 22.00 -15.72 14.14
N LYS A 242 20.81 -15.65 13.53
CA LYS A 242 19.65 -16.44 13.97
C LYS A 242 19.91 -17.96 13.84
N GLU A 243 20.46 -18.38 12.71
CA GLU A 243 20.78 -19.79 12.45
C GLU A 243 21.88 -20.32 13.39
N SER A 244 22.79 -19.46 13.87
CA SER A 244 23.82 -19.78 14.87
C SER A 244 23.30 -19.75 16.30
N GLY A 245 21.99 -19.52 16.53
CA GLY A 245 21.38 -19.49 17.87
C GLY A 245 21.75 -18.27 18.71
N LEU A 246 22.24 -17.18 18.08
CA LEU A 246 22.62 -15.96 18.79
C LEU A 246 21.38 -15.12 19.12
N GLU A 247 21.38 -14.57 20.32
CA GLU A 247 20.35 -13.64 20.76
C GLU A 247 20.46 -12.28 20.06
N VAL A 248 19.37 -11.51 20.04
CA VAL A 248 19.32 -10.21 19.38
C VAL A 248 20.32 -9.21 19.97
N THR A 249 20.61 -9.35 21.26
CA THR A 249 21.52 -8.49 22.05
C THR A 249 22.98 -8.89 21.95
N ASP A 250 23.28 -10.09 21.45
CA ASP A 250 24.66 -10.56 21.36
C ASP A 250 25.49 -9.67 20.43
N ARG A 251 26.72 -9.39 20.86
CA ARG A 251 27.73 -8.73 20.02
C ARG A 251 28.54 -9.77 19.29
N ILE A 252 28.79 -9.49 18.01
CA ILE A 252 29.56 -10.38 17.13
C ILE A 252 30.77 -9.65 16.55
N GLU A 253 31.84 -10.38 16.28
CA GLU A 253 32.90 -9.96 15.39
C GLU A 253 32.61 -10.51 14.00
N LEU A 254 32.68 -9.62 13.00
CA LEU A 254 32.40 -9.96 11.61
C LEU A 254 33.67 -9.92 10.79
N HIS A 255 34.08 -11.08 10.27
CA HIS A 255 35.22 -11.19 9.35
C HIS A 255 34.68 -11.36 7.91
N ILE A 256 35.02 -10.42 7.03
CA ILE A 256 34.63 -10.46 5.63
C ILE A 256 35.90 -10.70 4.79
N GLN A 257 35.94 -11.83 4.12
CA GLN A 257 37.01 -12.15 3.17
C GLN A 257 36.49 -11.98 1.74
N ARG A 258 37.18 -11.18 0.95
CA ARG A 258 36.91 -11.07 -0.48
C ARG A 258 37.49 -12.28 -1.19
N ASN A 259 36.68 -13.23 -1.63
CA ASN A 259 37.12 -14.27 -2.55
C ASN A 259 37.27 -13.63 -3.93
N GLY A 260 38.51 -13.57 -4.41
CA GLY A 260 38.83 -13.03 -5.72
C GLY A 260 38.30 -13.97 -6.81
N GLY A 261 37.14 -13.62 -7.37
CA GLY A 261 36.52 -14.39 -8.43
C GLY A 261 35.05 -14.01 -8.62
N GLY A 262 34.79 -12.94 -9.31
CA GLY A 262 33.51 -12.54 -9.81
C GLY A 262 33.63 -11.22 -10.56
N PRO A 263 32.89 -11.06 -11.68
CA PRO A 263 32.95 -9.86 -12.48
C PRO A 263 32.60 -8.64 -11.68
#